data_ca7813115eae29ea1e2f29c15691e1d1
#
_entry.id   ca7813115eae29ea1e2f29c15691e1d1
#
_cell.length_a   1.000
_cell.length_b   1.000
_cell.length_c   1.000
_cell.angle_alpha   90.00
_cell.angle_beta   90.00
_cell.angle_gamma   90.00
#
_symmetry.space_group_name_H-M   'P 1'
#
loop_
_entity.id
_entity.type
_entity.pdbx_description
1 polymer ?
#
loop_
_entity_poly.entity_id
_entity_poly.type
_entity_poly.pdbx_seq_one_letter_code
_entity_poly.pdbx_strand_id
1 'polypeptide(L)'
;MAAPQYEKAVAWLHDLLWGSQFALDRLRVAMAKLLQSLPEQKRDGRAVSWALSRAMMYSPHDSTCRANTVLTQATAIPEISALLTEQPDRVIAELETVRQTLLCPEYVRVSVAGDIHALPSPRAPWRDFAPASWHKDCVPERLPWARDVLTTLGVQPHRHGTLCTVSAIESSYAVFTARGISSYMDPDYAALVVTITVLNAMESFLWRYIRGAGLAYGASIRNDPEAQHIHFILYRAPDAAKAFVEGARVIHALATGTELDGAVLQIDETMLESAKSSLHFNVADSEGTVGAAALESFIDARIKCTGRGRGHRLLVQANAVTLADVQRCLRTYILPIFEPATSVCAVASSPTTANAICVALEKAGYKMEETEMPVGASDDEDNDSGSTTVESDSDS
;
A
#
# COMPACT_ATOMS: atom_id res chain seq x y z
N MET A 1 -13.17 -13.92 21.42
CA MET A 1 -13.50 -13.70 22.88
C MET A 1 -14.67 -14.58 23.25
N ALA A 2 -14.62 -15.24 24.41
CA ALA A 2 -15.74 -16.07 24.88
C ALA A 2 -16.88 -15.16 25.40
N ALA A 3 -18.14 -15.51 25.11
CA ALA A 3 -19.32 -14.74 25.52
C ALA A 3 -19.34 -14.35 27.01
N PRO A 4 -18.93 -15.22 27.96
CA PRO A 4 -18.87 -14.86 29.41
C PRO A 4 -17.89 -13.74 29.75
N GLN A 5 -16.93 -13.42 28.88
CA GLN A 5 -15.94 -12.36 29.09
C GLN A 5 -16.28 -11.06 28.35
N TYR A 6 -17.44 -10.97 27.73
CA TYR A 6 -17.82 -9.84 26.87
C TYR A 6 -17.78 -8.49 27.62
N GLU A 7 -18.47 -8.41 28.76
CA GLU A 7 -18.51 -7.18 29.58
C GLU A 7 -17.11 -6.74 30.04
N LYS A 8 -16.33 -7.71 30.54
CA LYS A 8 -14.94 -7.46 30.96
C LYS A 8 -14.06 -6.94 29.82
N ALA A 9 -14.27 -7.44 28.61
CA ALA A 9 -13.50 -7.00 27.46
C ALA A 9 -13.90 -5.60 26.97
N VAL A 10 -15.19 -5.24 27.08
CA VAL A 10 -15.63 -3.86 26.82
C VAL A 10 -15.00 -2.90 27.84
N ALA A 11 -14.99 -3.27 29.12
CA ALA A 11 -14.32 -2.49 30.16
C ALA A 11 -12.81 -2.34 29.90
N TRP A 12 -12.12 -3.42 29.54
CA TRP A 12 -10.70 -3.34 29.18
C TRP A 12 -10.44 -2.46 27.96
N LEU A 13 -11.31 -2.51 26.94
CA LEU A 13 -11.18 -1.63 25.77
C LEU A 13 -11.34 -0.16 26.19
N HIS A 14 -12.29 0.14 27.08
CA HIS A 14 -12.43 1.48 27.67
C HIS A 14 -11.12 1.92 28.36
N ASP A 15 -10.60 1.09 29.26
CA ASP A 15 -9.38 1.42 30.01
C ASP A 15 -8.16 1.61 29.09
N LEU A 16 -8.07 0.82 28.01
CA LEU A 16 -7.01 0.98 27.02
C LEU A 16 -7.12 2.29 26.24
N LEU A 17 -8.32 2.72 25.87
CA LEU A 17 -8.51 3.91 25.05
C LEU A 17 -8.41 5.19 25.87
N TRP A 18 -9.07 5.26 27.04
CA TRP A 18 -9.13 6.48 27.83
C TRP A 18 -8.25 6.47 29.08
N GLY A 19 -7.92 5.29 29.63
CA GLY A 19 -7.12 5.15 30.84
C GLY A 19 -5.62 4.99 30.62
N SER A 20 -5.17 4.71 29.40
CA SER A 20 -3.74 4.55 29.11
C SER A 20 -2.98 5.85 29.30
N GLN A 21 -1.80 5.76 29.95
CA GLN A 21 -0.91 6.89 30.19
C GLN A 21 0.31 6.83 29.25
N PHE A 22 0.69 7.96 28.73
CA PHE A 22 1.93 8.12 27.94
C PHE A 22 3.13 8.32 28.89
N ALA A 23 3.55 7.22 29.56
CA ALA A 23 4.68 7.25 30.48
C ALA A 23 5.99 7.49 29.71
N LEU A 24 6.79 8.47 30.14
CA LEU A 24 8.00 8.91 29.46
C LEU A 24 9.00 7.76 29.20
N ASP A 25 9.21 6.88 30.18
CA ASP A 25 10.13 5.75 30.01
C ASP A 25 9.67 4.78 28.92
N ARG A 26 8.36 4.55 28.81
CA ARG A 26 7.79 3.71 27.74
C ARG A 26 7.89 4.39 26.38
N LEU A 27 7.69 5.71 26.32
CA LEU A 27 7.86 6.48 25.08
C LEU A 27 9.32 6.43 24.60
N ARG A 28 10.29 6.57 25.50
CA ARG A 28 11.72 6.43 25.17
C ARG A 28 12.05 5.05 24.60
N VAL A 29 11.54 3.99 25.21
CA VAL A 29 11.73 2.61 24.70
C VAL A 29 11.07 2.42 23.33
N ALA A 30 9.87 2.95 23.12
CA ALA A 30 9.19 2.88 21.83
C ALA A 30 9.96 3.66 20.76
N MET A 31 10.44 4.86 21.08
CA MET A 31 11.23 5.70 20.19
C MET A 31 12.56 5.04 19.81
N ALA A 32 13.26 4.45 20.76
CA ALA A 32 14.50 3.72 20.49
C ALA A 32 14.28 2.54 19.52
N LYS A 33 13.17 1.81 19.66
CA LYS A 33 12.81 0.73 18.71
C LYS A 33 12.50 1.25 17.31
N LEU A 34 11.81 2.40 17.20
CA LEU A 34 11.53 3.02 15.91
C LEU A 34 12.82 3.47 15.23
N LEU A 35 13.71 4.18 15.95
CA LEU A 35 15.02 4.59 15.45
C LEU A 35 15.84 3.38 14.98
N GLN A 36 15.88 2.30 15.76
CA GLN A 36 16.62 1.09 15.42
C GLN A 36 16.06 0.40 14.16
N SER A 37 14.76 0.55 13.87
CA SER A 37 14.13 -0.08 12.69
C SER A 37 14.32 0.72 11.39
N LEU A 38 14.64 2.02 11.46
CA LEU A 38 14.76 2.88 10.29
C LEU A 38 15.84 2.44 9.28
N PRO A 39 17.08 2.06 9.70
CA PRO A 39 18.11 1.63 8.77
C PRO A 39 17.68 0.43 7.92
N GLU A 40 16.98 -0.55 8.51
CA GLU A 40 16.45 -1.70 7.77
C GLU A 40 15.39 -1.29 6.75
N GLN A 41 14.46 -0.41 7.15
CA GLN A 41 13.42 0.10 6.25
C GLN A 41 14.00 0.91 5.09
N LYS A 42 15.04 1.71 5.31
CA LYS A 42 15.77 2.46 4.27
C LYS A 42 16.45 1.53 3.26
N ARG A 43 16.83 0.33 3.65
CA ARG A 43 17.46 -0.70 2.81
C ARG A 43 16.43 -1.58 2.07
N ASP A 44 15.14 -1.44 2.34
CA ASP A 44 14.09 -2.15 1.62
C ASP A 44 13.65 -1.37 0.37
N GLY A 45 14.17 -1.75 -0.79
CA GLY A 45 13.82 -1.12 -2.07
C GLY A 45 12.33 -1.14 -2.40
N ARG A 46 11.58 -2.13 -1.91
CA ARG A 46 10.12 -2.15 -2.03
C ARG A 46 9.47 -1.05 -1.20
N ALA A 47 9.88 -0.89 0.06
CA ALA A 47 9.37 0.17 0.92
C ALA A 47 9.70 1.55 0.34
N VAL A 48 10.92 1.73 -0.19
CA VAL A 48 11.37 2.97 -0.81
C VAL A 48 10.58 3.30 -2.08
N SER A 49 10.40 2.36 -3.01
CA SER A 49 9.63 2.61 -4.24
C SER A 49 8.17 2.98 -3.96
N TRP A 50 7.52 2.34 -2.98
CA TRP A 50 6.20 2.73 -2.52
C TRP A 50 6.19 4.10 -1.82
N ALA A 51 7.23 4.43 -1.05
CA ALA A 51 7.35 5.74 -0.40
C ALA A 51 7.47 6.87 -1.44
N LEU A 52 8.26 6.67 -2.48
CA LEU A 52 8.38 7.61 -3.62
C LEU A 52 7.04 7.78 -4.34
N SER A 53 6.36 6.69 -4.66
CA SER A 53 5.03 6.74 -5.28
C SER A 53 4.05 7.55 -4.43
N ARG A 54 4.01 7.31 -3.12
CA ARG A 54 3.14 8.06 -2.20
C ARG A 54 3.56 9.52 -2.05
N ALA A 55 4.85 9.82 -2.09
CA ALA A 55 5.35 11.20 -2.03
C ALA A 55 4.89 12.03 -3.24
N MET A 56 4.82 11.43 -4.43
CA MET A 56 4.29 12.08 -5.63
C MET A 56 2.77 12.24 -5.60
N MET A 57 2.05 11.22 -5.13
CA MET A 57 0.62 11.06 -5.34
C MET A 57 -0.24 11.68 -4.23
N TYR A 58 0.29 11.85 -3.00
CA TYR A 58 -0.49 12.28 -1.84
C TYR A 58 0.02 13.58 -1.23
N SER A 59 -0.93 14.40 -0.73
CA SER A 59 -0.64 15.63 0.01
C SER A 59 0.33 15.38 1.17
N PRO A 60 1.36 16.21 1.33
CA PRO A 60 2.33 16.06 2.43
C PRO A 60 1.73 16.32 3.81
N HIS A 61 0.66 17.13 3.90
CA HIS A 61 0.10 17.59 5.17
C HIS A 61 -1.13 16.79 5.60
N ASP A 62 -1.89 16.25 4.64
CA ASP A 62 -3.21 15.68 4.92
C ASP A 62 -3.21 14.14 4.81
N SER A 63 -2.15 13.53 4.29
CA SER A 63 -2.12 12.10 4.00
C SER A 63 -1.38 11.28 5.05
N THR A 64 -2.11 10.49 5.82
CA THR A 64 -1.52 9.46 6.70
C THR A 64 -0.78 8.37 5.92
N CYS A 65 -1.19 8.09 4.66
CA CYS A 65 -0.48 7.16 3.78
C CYS A 65 0.92 7.65 3.44
N ARG A 66 1.10 8.97 3.25
CA ARG A 66 2.41 9.58 3.02
C ARG A 66 3.20 9.71 4.31
N ALA A 67 2.58 10.16 5.39
CA ALA A 67 3.22 10.31 6.70
C ALA A 67 3.84 8.99 7.21
N ASN A 68 3.19 7.86 6.91
CA ASN A 68 3.64 6.52 7.33
C ASN A 68 4.63 5.89 6.33
N THR A 69 5.37 6.66 5.54
CA THR A 69 6.40 6.15 4.64
C THR A 69 7.79 6.30 5.22
N VAL A 70 8.71 5.43 4.80
CA VAL A 70 10.10 5.48 5.25
C VAL A 70 10.76 6.84 4.95
N LEU A 71 10.43 7.50 3.85
CA LEU A 71 10.96 8.83 3.51
C LEU A 71 10.55 9.88 4.53
N THR A 72 9.28 9.89 4.94
CA THR A 72 8.79 10.85 5.96
C THR A 72 9.30 10.47 7.35
N GLN A 73 9.27 9.18 7.69
CA GLN A 73 9.71 8.71 9.00
C GLN A 73 11.21 8.87 9.22
N ALA A 74 12.02 8.77 8.17
CA ALA A 74 13.47 8.98 8.26
C ALA A 74 13.86 10.38 8.75
N THR A 75 13.02 11.38 8.52
CA THR A 75 13.21 12.75 9.03
C THR A 75 12.44 12.97 10.34
N ALA A 76 11.16 12.61 10.38
CA ALA A 76 10.28 12.94 11.51
C ALA A 76 10.63 12.19 12.81
N ILE A 77 11.05 10.91 12.73
CA ILE A 77 11.33 10.13 13.94
C ILE A 77 12.56 10.63 14.70
N PRO A 78 13.71 10.96 14.08
CA PRO A 78 14.82 11.62 14.75
C PRO A 78 14.45 12.96 15.38
N GLU A 79 13.66 13.80 14.69
CA GLU A 79 13.20 15.08 15.21
C GLU A 79 12.30 14.91 16.44
N ILE A 80 11.34 13.97 16.40
CA ILE A 80 10.49 13.66 17.56
C ILE A 80 11.30 13.07 18.70
N SER A 81 12.34 12.28 18.44
CA SER A 81 13.24 11.73 19.45
C SER A 81 14.03 12.83 20.17
N ALA A 82 14.55 13.80 19.43
CA ALA A 82 15.19 14.97 20.02
C ALA A 82 14.21 15.77 20.87
N LEU A 83 13.02 16.04 20.34
CA LEU A 83 11.96 16.74 21.06
C LEU A 83 11.52 16.00 22.32
N LEU A 84 11.43 14.68 22.30
CA LEU A 84 11.10 13.85 23.47
C LEU A 84 12.18 13.95 24.58
N THR A 85 13.42 14.22 24.19
CA THR A 85 14.53 14.42 25.13
C THR A 85 14.52 15.82 25.71
N GLU A 86 14.31 16.85 24.89
CA GLU A 86 14.38 18.26 25.26
C GLU A 86 13.09 18.77 25.93
N GLN A 87 11.93 18.34 25.42
CA GLN A 87 10.59 18.84 25.80
C GLN A 87 9.59 17.67 25.94
N PRO A 88 9.81 16.73 26.89
CA PRO A 88 8.97 15.52 27.00
C PRO A 88 7.50 15.85 27.25
N ASP A 89 7.20 16.86 28.07
CA ASP A 89 5.82 17.26 28.38
C ASP A 89 5.07 17.76 27.16
N ARG A 90 5.76 18.40 26.22
CA ARG A 90 5.19 18.82 24.94
C ARG A 90 4.79 17.63 24.08
N VAL A 91 5.67 16.64 23.96
CA VAL A 91 5.37 15.42 23.17
C VAL A 91 4.20 14.65 23.79
N ILE A 92 4.15 14.55 25.12
CA ILE A 92 3.03 13.93 25.82
C ILE A 92 1.73 14.69 25.56
N ALA A 93 1.73 16.02 25.64
CA ALA A 93 0.55 16.85 25.37
C ALA A 93 0.07 16.72 23.91
N GLU A 94 0.99 16.63 22.94
CA GLU A 94 0.65 16.39 21.53
C GLU A 94 0.03 14.99 21.33
N LEU A 95 0.56 13.95 21.98
CA LEU A 95 -0.02 12.60 21.95
C LEU A 95 -1.41 12.56 22.57
N GLU A 96 -1.62 13.28 23.68
CA GLU A 96 -2.95 13.43 24.30
C GLU A 96 -3.93 14.15 23.36
N THR A 97 -3.48 15.18 22.66
CA THR A 97 -4.29 15.89 21.66
C THR A 97 -4.69 14.97 20.51
N VAL A 98 -3.74 14.16 20.00
CA VAL A 98 -4.04 13.14 18.97
C VAL A 98 -5.06 12.14 19.49
N ARG A 99 -4.89 11.63 20.72
CA ARG A 99 -5.83 10.70 21.33
C ARG A 99 -7.24 11.30 21.43
N GLN A 100 -7.36 12.53 21.91
CA GLN A 100 -8.64 13.23 22.05
C GLN A 100 -9.31 13.45 20.69
N THR A 101 -8.54 13.79 19.66
CA THR A 101 -9.05 13.96 18.29
C THR A 101 -9.56 12.64 17.70
N LEU A 102 -8.84 11.55 17.89
CA LEU A 102 -9.23 10.23 17.38
C LEU A 102 -10.42 9.63 18.15
N LEU A 103 -10.49 9.87 19.45
CA LEU A 103 -11.54 9.34 20.34
C LEU A 103 -12.72 10.31 20.47
N CYS A 104 -13.19 10.87 19.37
CA CYS A 104 -14.42 11.64 19.33
C CYS A 104 -15.57 10.87 18.66
N PRO A 105 -16.84 11.19 18.95
CA PRO A 105 -17.99 10.43 18.49
C PRO A 105 -18.10 10.37 16.96
N GLU A 106 -17.58 11.37 16.25
CA GLU A 106 -17.57 11.48 14.81
C GLU A 106 -16.71 10.38 14.15
N TYR A 107 -15.62 9.98 14.80
CA TYR A 107 -14.61 9.07 14.22
C TYR A 107 -14.64 7.66 14.80
N VAL A 108 -15.13 7.46 16.05
CA VAL A 108 -15.15 6.13 16.65
C VAL A 108 -16.25 5.25 16.05
N ARG A 109 -15.88 4.07 15.61
CA ARG A 109 -16.79 3.03 15.09
C ARG A 109 -16.53 1.74 15.84
N VAL A 110 -17.57 1.13 16.35
CA VAL A 110 -17.49 -0.16 17.03
C VAL A 110 -18.27 -1.20 16.24
N SER A 111 -17.63 -2.32 15.98
CA SER A 111 -18.28 -3.50 15.39
C SER A 111 -18.15 -4.68 16.34
N VAL A 112 -19.27 -5.30 16.65
CA VAL A 112 -19.33 -6.54 17.44
C VAL A 112 -19.88 -7.63 16.54
N ALA A 113 -19.07 -8.66 16.32
CA ALA A 113 -19.47 -9.83 15.53
C ALA A 113 -19.37 -11.10 16.39
N GLY A 114 -20.40 -11.91 16.31
CA GLY A 114 -20.54 -13.16 17.08
C GLY A 114 -22.00 -13.53 17.29
N ASP A 115 -22.25 -14.52 18.14
CA ASP A 115 -23.61 -14.84 18.54
C ASP A 115 -24.17 -13.79 19.55
N ILE A 116 -24.70 -12.70 18.98
CA ILE A 116 -25.24 -11.57 19.76
C ILE A 116 -26.44 -12.01 20.59
N HIS A 117 -27.18 -13.05 20.16
CA HIS A 117 -28.35 -13.57 20.89
C HIS A 117 -27.96 -14.36 22.13
N ALA A 118 -26.75 -14.91 22.17
CA ALA A 118 -26.20 -15.56 23.37
C ALA A 118 -25.78 -14.58 24.47
N LEU A 119 -25.72 -13.27 24.16
CA LEU A 119 -25.36 -12.23 25.13
C LEU A 119 -26.60 -11.70 25.83
N PRO A 120 -26.68 -11.73 27.19
CA PRO A 120 -27.85 -11.28 27.95
C PRO A 120 -28.23 -9.82 27.69
N SER A 121 -27.24 -8.98 27.52
CA SER A 121 -27.41 -7.53 27.32
C SER A 121 -26.29 -6.96 26.43
N PRO A 122 -26.26 -7.23 25.12
CA PRO A 122 -25.13 -6.89 24.26
C PRO A 122 -24.81 -5.37 24.17
N ARG A 123 -25.80 -4.53 24.46
CA ARG A 123 -25.63 -3.06 24.43
C ARG A 123 -25.33 -2.44 25.80
N ALA A 124 -25.60 -3.15 26.90
CA ALA A 124 -25.47 -2.58 28.24
C ALA A 124 -24.03 -2.14 28.57
N PRO A 125 -22.98 -2.94 28.30
CA PRO A 125 -21.59 -2.55 28.59
C PRO A 125 -21.10 -1.31 27.84
N TRP A 126 -21.77 -0.93 26.73
CA TRP A 126 -21.41 0.23 25.92
C TRP A 126 -22.03 1.54 26.38
N ARG A 127 -22.94 1.52 27.38
CA ARG A 127 -23.60 2.74 27.86
C ARG A 127 -22.62 3.71 28.49
N ASP A 128 -21.69 3.18 29.27
CA ASP A 128 -20.67 3.94 29.99
C ASP A 128 -19.30 3.83 29.33
N PHE A 129 -19.26 3.29 28.10
CA PHE A 129 -18.02 3.12 27.34
C PHE A 129 -17.44 4.44 26.84
N ALA A 130 -18.31 5.38 26.47
CA ALA A 130 -17.92 6.70 25.99
C ALA A 130 -17.98 7.73 27.11
N PRO A 131 -17.12 8.77 27.09
CA PRO A 131 -17.21 9.90 28.01
C PRO A 131 -18.59 10.55 27.99
N ALA A 132 -19.03 11.07 29.13
CA ALA A 132 -20.34 11.73 29.25
C ALA A 132 -20.48 12.98 28.37
N SER A 133 -19.36 13.53 27.91
CA SER A 133 -19.30 14.67 26.95
C SER A 133 -19.72 14.31 25.54
N TRP A 134 -19.81 13.01 25.20
CA TRP A 134 -20.25 12.60 23.87
C TRP A 134 -21.74 12.83 23.68
N HIS A 135 -22.10 13.62 22.67
CA HIS A 135 -23.50 13.87 22.36
C HIS A 135 -24.13 12.65 21.68
N LYS A 136 -25.35 12.31 22.11
CA LYS A 136 -26.08 11.12 21.59
C LYS A 136 -26.52 11.22 20.13
N ASP A 137 -26.58 12.43 19.61
CA ASP A 137 -27.11 12.73 18.26
C ASP A 137 -26.00 13.02 17.24
N CYS A 138 -24.77 12.61 17.54
CA CYS A 138 -23.67 12.79 16.60
C CYS A 138 -23.84 11.85 15.39
N VAL A 139 -23.86 12.44 14.21
CA VAL A 139 -23.84 11.68 12.95
C VAL A 139 -22.40 11.34 12.62
N PRO A 140 -22.10 10.03 12.47
CA PRO A 140 -20.76 9.61 12.11
C PRO A 140 -20.33 10.19 10.77
N GLU A 141 -19.19 10.86 10.72
CA GLU A 141 -18.61 11.32 9.46
C GLU A 141 -18.20 10.15 8.55
N ARG A 142 -18.22 10.37 7.25
CA ARG A 142 -17.61 9.46 6.30
C ARG A 142 -16.10 9.46 6.54
N LEU A 143 -15.51 8.29 6.68
CA LEU A 143 -14.05 8.18 6.73
C LEU A 143 -13.46 8.68 5.40
N PRO A 144 -12.46 9.55 5.41
CA PRO A 144 -11.83 10.03 4.19
C PRO A 144 -11.14 8.86 3.48
N TRP A 145 -11.26 8.84 2.16
CA TRP A 145 -10.53 7.90 1.33
C TRP A 145 -9.21 8.54 0.88
N ALA A 146 -8.27 7.70 0.45
CA ALA A 146 -6.98 8.16 -0.04
C ALA A 146 -7.09 9.20 -1.17
N ARG A 147 -8.12 9.10 -2.02
CA ARG A 147 -8.42 10.07 -3.09
C ARG A 147 -8.78 11.49 -2.62
N ASP A 148 -9.22 11.64 -1.37
CA ASP A 148 -9.62 12.94 -0.83
C ASP A 148 -8.41 13.82 -0.50
N VAL A 149 -7.20 13.24 -0.51
CA VAL A 149 -5.93 13.89 -0.15
C VAL A 149 -4.84 13.72 -1.23
N LEU A 150 -5.24 13.62 -2.49
CA LEU A 150 -4.31 13.49 -3.62
C LEU A 150 -3.68 14.83 -4.01
N THR A 151 -2.45 14.76 -4.52
CA THR A 151 -1.82 15.87 -5.27
C THR A 151 -2.42 15.99 -6.67
N THR A 152 -2.03 17.02 -7.42
CA THR A 152 -2.39 17.15 -8.85
C THR A 152 -1.95 15.92 -9.65
N LEU A 153 -0.74 15.39 -9.42
CA LEU A 153 -0.25 14.14 -10.03
C LEU A 153 -1.05 12.93 -9.57
N GLY A 154 -1.51 12.91 -8.33
CA GLY A 154 -2.38 11.86 -7.82
C GLY A 154 -3.74 11.84 -8.50
N VAL A 155 -4.30 13.00 -8.82
CA VAL A 155 -5.57 13.12 -9.55
C VAL A 155 -5.40 12.78 -11.03
N GLN A 156 -4.31 13.24 -11.65
CA GLN A 156 -4.01 13.02 -13.07
C GLN A 156 -2.55 12.57 -13.25
N PRO A 157 -2.27 11.28 -13.09
CA PRO A 157 -0.92 10.75 -13.34
C PRO A 157 -0.48 10.99 -14.78
N HIS A 158 0.71 11.56 -14.96
CA HIS A 158 1.26 11.81 -16.29
C HIS A 158 2.78 12.02 -16.26
N ARG A 159 3.49 11.33 -17.11
CA ARG A 159 4.89 11.53 -17.52
C ARG A 159 5.94 11.76 -16.43
N HIS A 160 5.59 11.81 -15.17
CA HIS A 160 6.53 12.07 -14.09
C HIS A 160 7.10 10.76 -13.55
N GLY A 161 8.40 10.74 -13.27
CA GLY A 161 9.08 9.61 -12.68
C GLY A 161 10.07 10.07 -11.62
N THR A 162 10.16 9.34 -10.51
CA THR A 162 11.15 9.60 -9.47
C THR A 162 11.97 8.34 -9.22
N LEU A 163 13.30 8.47 -9.20
CA LEU A 163 14.21 7.39 -8.86
C LEU A 163 15.01 7.77 -7.61
N CYS A 164 15.09 6.82 -6.66
CA CYS A 164 15.98 6.91 -5.51
C CYS A 164 17.02 5.79 -5.55
N THR A 165 18.29 6.15 -5.35
CA THR A 165 19.38 5.17 -5.20
C THR A 165 19.41 4.64 -3.77
N VAL A 166 19.54 3.32 -3.64
CA VAL A 166 19.67 2.62 -2.37
C VAL A 166 20.90 1.71 -2.44
N SER A 167 21.95 2.08 -1.73
CA SER A 167 23.26 1.38 -1.82
C SER A 167 23.23 -0.07 -1.35
N ALA A 168 22.25 -0.43 -0.49
CA ALA A 168 22.14 -1.76 0.10
C ALA A 168 21.40 -2.78 -0.76
N ILE A 169 20.91 -2.39 -1.96
CA ILE A 169 20.19 -3.30 -2.86
C ILE A 169 20.95 -3.53 -4.15
N GLU A 170 20.85 -4.74 -4.69
CA GLU A 170 21.44 -5.12 -5.98
C GLU A 170 20.40 -5.08 -7.13
N SER A 171 19.13 -5.18 -6.77
CA SER A 171 18.00 -5.19 -7.72
C SER A 171 17.23 -3.89 -7.65
N SER A 172 16.47 -3.58 -8.71
CA SER A 172 15.53 -2.47 -8.72
C SER A 172 14.11 -2.91 -8.36
N TYR A 173 13.34 -1.97 -7.82
CA TYR A 173 11.93 -2.09 -7.46
C TYR A 173 11.20 -0.90 -8.06
N ALA A 174 10.05 -1.13 -8.66
CA ALA A 174 9.31 -0.05 -9.30
C ALA A 174 7.80 -0.17 -9.09
N VAL A 175 7.14 0.98 -9.05
CA VAL A 175 5.68 1.13 -9.04
C VAL A 175 5.31 2.11 -10.13
N PHE A 176 4.59 1.62 -11.13
CA PHE A 176 3.98 2.44 -12.18
C PHE A 176 2.51 2.62 -11.85
N THR A 177 2.02 3.85 -11.88
CA THR A 177 0.66 4.16 -11.42
C THR A 177 -0.08 4.97 -12.46
N ALA A 178 -1.28 4.50 -12.80
CA ALA A 178 -2.24 5.19 -13.65
C ALA A 178 -3.57 5.38 -12.90
N ARG A 179 -4.50 6.10 -13.53
CA ARG A 179 -5.85 6.25 -12.99
C ARG A 179 -6.62 4.94 -13.11
N GLY A 180 -7.20 4.50 -11.99
CA GLY A 180 -8.07 3.34 -11.89
C GLY A 180 -9.54 3.71 -11.68
N ILE A 181 -10.35 2.73 -11.31
CA ILE A 181 -11.75 2.93 -10.93
C ILE A 181 -11.88 3.70 -9.62
N SER A 182 -13.00 4.39 -9.45
CA SER A 182 -13.23 5.30 -8.33
C SER A 182 -14.05 4.72 -7.18
N SER A 183 -14.52 3.48 -7.30
CA SER A 183 -15.42 2.89 -6.30
C SER A 183 -15.42 1.36 -6.41
N TYR A 184 -15.63 0.71 -5.28
CA TYR A 184 -15.96 -0.72 -5.22
C TYR A 184 -17.36 -1.06 -5.77
N MET A 185 -18.16 -0.03 -6.07
CA MET A 185 -19.49 -0.16 -6.68
C MET A 185 -19.48 0.23 -8.17
N ASP A 186 -18.29 0.47 -8.74
CA ASP A 186 -18.13 0.74 -10.16
C ASP A 186 -18.64 -0.45 -10.99
N PRO A 187 -19.41 -0.25 -12.07
CA PRO A 187 -19.88 -1.33 -12.94
C PRO A 187 -18.75 -2.22 -13.47
N ASP A 188 -17.56 -1.65 -13.69
CA ASP A 188 -16.40 -2.38 -14.19
C ASP A 188 -15.58 -3.06 -13.07
N TYR A 189 -15.94 -2.87 -11.78
CA TYR A 189 -15.13 -3.41 -10.68
C TYR A 189 -14.91 -4.91 -10.79
N ALA A 190 -15.96 -5.70 -10.99
CA ALA A 190 -15.85 -7.16 -11.08
C ALA A 190 -15.04 -7.59 -12.32
N ALA A 191 -15.28 -6.96 -13.47
CA ALA A 191 -14.54 -7.24 -14.71
C ALA A 191 -13.05 -6.90 -14.56
N LEU A 192 -12.73 -5.77 -13.93
CA LEU A 192 -11.36 -5.36 -13.68
C LEU A 192 -10.65 -6.31 -12.71
N VAL A 193 -11.32 -6.75 -11.62
CA VAL A 193 -10.77 -7.72 -10.67
C VAL A 193 -10.47 -9.06 -11.37
N VAL A 194 -11.39 -9.56 -12.20
CA VAL A 194 -11.17 -10.79 -12.99
C VAL A 194 -10.01 -10.59 -13.97
N THR A 195 -9.95 -9.47 -14.69
CA THR A 195 -8.86 -9.15 -15.63
C THR A 195 -7.49 -9.15 -14.92
N ILE A 196 -7.40 -8.51 -13.76
CA ILE A 196 -6.18 -8.49 -12.95
C ILE A 196 -5.82 -9.89 -12.46
N THR A 197 -6.81 -10.71 -12.09
CA THR A 197 -6.58 -12.09 -11.67
C THR A 197 -6.01 -12.94 -12.81
N VAL A 198 -6.52 -12.77 -14.05
CA VAL A 198 -5.94 -13.42 -15.24
C VAL A 198 -4.47 -13.02 -15.44
N LEU A 199 -4.17 -11.72 -15.38
CA LEU A 199 -2.83 -11.21 -15.64
C LEU A 199 -1.81 -11.59 -14.55
N ASN A 200 -2.24 -11.68 -13.30
CA ASN A 200 -1.40 -12.04 -12.16
C ASN A 200 -1.28 -13.54 -11.91
N ALA A 201 -2.03 -14.38 -12.65
CA ALA A 201 -2.00 -15.82 -12.47
C ALA A 201 -0.59 -16.39 -12.73
N MET A 202 -0.22 -17.44 -12.00
CA MET A 202 1.01 -18.18 -12.28
C MET A 202 0.95 -18.76 -13.70
N GLU A 203 2.09 -18.70 -14.39
CA GLU A 203 2.24 -19.12 -15.80
C GLU A 203 1.41 -18.30 -16.81
N SER A 204 0.73 -17.22 -16.38
CA SER A 204 0.08 -16.24 -17.23
C SER A 204 1.10 -15.30 -17.90
N PHE A 205 0.61 -14.28 -18.61
CA PHE A 205 1.43 -13.41 -19.47
C PHE A 205 2.55 -12.68 -18.72
N LEU A 206 2.24 -11.99 -17.60
CA LEU A 206 3.26 -11.27 -16.82
C LEU A 206 4.30 -12.25 -16.24
N TRP A 207 3.86 -13.43 -15.81
CA TRP A 207 4.76 -14.45 -15.29
C TRP A 207 5.71 -14.95 -16.38
N ARG A 208 5.20 -15.32 -17.57
CA ARG A 208 6.01 -15.89 -18.67
C ARG A 208 6.99 -14.89 -19.26
N TYR A 209 6.52 -13.69 -19.57
CA TYR A 209 7.32 -12.70 -20.29
C TYR A 209 8.22 -11.85 -19.40
N ILE A 210 7.93 -11.75 -18.11
CA ILE A 210 8.76 -10.97 -17.18
C ILE A 210 9.55 -11.89 -16.25
N ARG A 211 8.88 -12.72 -15.46
CA ARG A 211 9.57 -13.61 -14.51
C ARG A 211 10.26 -14.76 -15.23
N GLY A 212 9.59 -15.43 -16.16
CA GLY A 212 10.16 -16.52 -16.96
C GLY A 212 11.33 -16.08 -17.84
N ALA A 213 11.33 -14.82 -18.28
CA ALA A 213 12.44 -14.21 -19.02
C ALA A 213 13.57 -13.66 -18.12
N GLY A 214 13.45 -13.78 -16.78
CA GLY A 214 14.47 -13.30 -15.82
C GLY A 214 14.52 -11.78 -15.67
N LEU A 215 13.49 -11.04 -16.11
CA LEU A 215 13.46 -9.58 -16.06
C LEU A 215 13.04 -9.04 -14.69
N ALA A 216 12.28 -9.80 -13.92
CA ALA A 216 11.97 -9.51 -12.51
C ALA A 216 11.61 -10.80 -11.78
N TYR A 217 11.84 -10.86 -10.47
CA TYR A 217 11.36 -11.95 -9.64
C TYR A 217 9.83 -11.93 -9.51
N GLY A 218 9.22 -10.74 -9.49
CA GLY A 218 7.77 -10.57 -9.46
C GLY A 218 7.32 -9.37 -10.28
N ALA A 219 6.21 -9.57 -10.99
CA ALA A 219 5.48 -8.53 -11.71
C ALA A 219 4.00 -8.73 -11.45
N SER A 220 3.30 -7.69 -11.02
CA SER A 220 1.87 -7.79 -10.70
C SER A 220 1.14 -6.47 -10.92
N ILE A 221 -0.18 -6.57 -11.15
CA ILE A 221 -1.08 -5.42 -11.25
C ILE A 221 -1.99 -5.42 -10.01
N ARG A 222 -2.19 -4.24 -9.43
CA ARG A 222 -3.04 -4.02 -8.27
C ARG A 222 -3.97 -2.84 -8.51
N ASN A 223 -5.26 -3.02 -8.21
CA ASN A 223 -6.25 -1.96 -8.21
C ASN A 223 -6.45 -1.40 -6.78
N ASP A 224 -6.53 -0.07 -6.67
CA ASP A 224 -6.80 0.67 -5.44
C ASP A 224 -7.96 1.65 -5.68
N PRO A 225 -9.23 1.21 -5.50
CA PRO A 225 -10.40 2.07 -5.72
C PRO A 225 -10.50 3.25 -4.76
N GLU A 226 -9.90 3.16 -3.56
CA GLU A 226 -9.92 4.24 -2.56
C GLU A 226 -9.05 5.41 -2.98
N ALA A 227 -7.96 5.14 -3.70
CA ALA A 227 -7.09 6.15 -4.29
C ALA A 227 -7.48 6.49 -5.75
N GLN A 228 -8.37 5.73 -6.38
CA GLN A 228 -8.63 5.78 -7.83
C GLN A 228 -7.39 5.45 -8.67
N HIS A 229 -6.55 4.56 -8.18
CA HIS A 229 -5.30 4.19 -8.83
C HIS A 229 -5.26 2.72 -9.22
N ILE A 230 -4.50 2.44 -10.27
CA ILE A 230 -4.10 1.11 -10.65
C ILE A 230 -2.58 1.09 -10.81
N HIS A 231 -1.95 0.04 -10.31
CA HIS A 231 -0.50 -0.04 -10.20
C HIS A 231 0.03 -1.25 -10.96
N PHE A 232 1.12 -1.08 -11.68
CA PHE A 232 2.01 -2.17 -12.09
C PHE A 232 3.24 -2.15 -11.19
N ILE A 233 3.54 -3.28 -10.56
CA ILE A 233 4.54 -3.40 -9.50
C ILE A 233 5.60 -4.38 -9.95
N LEU A 234 6.86 -3.95 -9.92
CA LEU A 234 8.03 -4.78 -10.17
C LEU A 234 8.79 -5.02 -8.85
N TYR A 235 9.09 -6.27 -8.59
CA TYR A 235 9.78 -6.71 -7.39
C TYR A 235 11.05 -7.46 -7.76
N ARG A 236 12.21 -6.96 -7.29
CA ARG A 236 13.53 -7.50 -7.56
C ARG A 236 13.79 -7.71 -9.05
N ALA A 237 13.81 -6.62 -9.81
CA ALA A 237 14.20 -6.60 -11.21
C ALA A 237 15.69 -6.24 -11.34
N PRO A 238 16.50 -6.96 -12.13
CA PRO A 238 17.84 -6.51 -12.45
C PRO A 238 17.84 -5.14 -13.11
N ASP A 239 16.81 -4.86 -13.94
CA ASP A 239 16.59 -3.60 -14.63
C ASP A 239 15.07 -3.36 -14.77
N ALA A 240 14.55 -2.45 -13.93
CA ALA A 240 13.11 -2.16 -13.90
C ALA A 240 12.60 -1.55 -15.22
N ALA A 241 13.45 -0.82 -15.96
CA ALA A 241 13.04 -0.24 -17.23
C ALA A 241 12.86 -1.31 -18.31
N LYS A 242 13.75 -2.30 -18.38
CA LYS A 242 13.58 -3.44 -19.30
C LYS A 242 12.33 -4.26 -18.98
N ALA A 243 12.09 -4.53 -17.68
CA ALA A 243 10.89 -5.23 -17.25
C ALA A 243 9.60 -4.45 -17.58
N PHE A 244 9.63 -3.13 -17.45
CA PHE A 244 8.52 -2.25 -17.82
C PHE A 244 8.26 -2.29 -19.34
N VAL A 245 9.30 -2.14 -20.15
CA VAL A 245 9.18 -2.17 -21.65
C VAL A 245 8.60 -3.49 -22.10
N GLU A 246 9.05 -4.61 -21.52
CA GLU A 246 8.50 -5.93 -21.89
C GLU A 246 7.05 -6.07 -21.43
N GLY A 247 6.71 -5.62 -20.21
CA GLY A 247 5.32 -5.55 -19.75
C GLY A 247 4.44 -4.72 -20.69
N ALA A 248 4.94 -3.57 -21.16
CA ALA A 248 4.24 -2.72 -22.14
C ALA A 248 4.00 -3.45 -23.47
N ARG A 249 5.00 -4.16 -24.00
CA ARG A 249 4.87 -4.96 -25.23
C ARG A 249 3.77 -6.01 -25.11
N VAL A 250 3.78 -6.75 -24.00
CA VAL A 250 2.82 -7.82 -23.72
C VAL A 250 1.39 -7.26 -23.57
N ILE A 251 1.22 -6.22 -22.75
CA ILE A 251 -0.11 -5.63 -22.52
C ILE A 251 -0.65 -4.97 -23.79
N HIS A 252 0.20 -4.29 -24.55
CA HIS A 252 -0.20 -3.71 -25.83
C HIS A 252 -0.67 -4.81 -26.81
N ALA A 253 0.09 -5.90 -26.96
CA ALA A 253 -0.29 -7.02 -27.82
C ALA A 253 -1.64 -7.64 -27.40
N LEU A 254 -1.86 -7.86 -26.10
CA LEU A 254 -3.13 -8.35 -25.55
C LEU A 254 -4.31 -7.38 -25.79
N ALA A 255 -4.08 -6.07 -25.64
CA ALA A 255 -5.12 -5.06 -25.80
C ALA A 255 -5.50 -4.81 -27.25
N THR A 256 -4.57 -4.95 -28.18
CA THR A 256 -4.79 -4.65 -29.63
C THR A 256 -4.99 -5.89 -30.48
N GLY A 257 -4.61 -7.08 -30.00
CA GLY A 257 -4.61 -8.32 -30.78
C GLY A 257 -3.46 -8.38 -31.80
N THR A 258 -2.39 -7.61 -31.59
CA THR A 258 -1.21 -7.65 -32.46
C THR A 258 -0.32 -8.84 -32.11
N GLU A 259 0.44 -9.31 -33.11
CA GLU A 259 1.42 -10.37 -32.88
C GLU A 259 2.57 -9.92 -32.01
N LEU A 260 2.98 -10.79 -31.10
CA LEU A 260 4.19 -10.67 -30.29
C LEU A 260 5.03 -11.93 -30.49
N ASP A 261 6.27 -11.75 -30.94
CA ASP A 261 7.22 -12.83 -31.20
C ASP A 261 6.66 -13.96 -32.10
N GLY A 262 5.85 -13.58 -33.13
CA GLY A 262 5.26 -14.48 -34.11
C GLY A 262 3.99 -15.21 -33.67
N ALA A 263 3.41 -14.83 -32.51
CA ALA A 263 2.15 -15.38 -32.03
C ALA A 263 1.18 -14.27 -31.61
N VAL A 264 -0.10 -14.48 -31.88
CA VAL A 264 -1.16 -13.61 -31.36
C VAL A 264 -1.44 -13.98 -29.91
N LEU A 265 -1.20 -13.03 -28.98
CA LEU A 265 -1.56 -13.22 -27.58
C LEU A 265 -3.04 -12.97 -27.38
N GLN A 266 -3.71 -13.91 -26.75
CA GLN A 266 -5.12 -13.77 -26.39
C GLN A 266 -5.43 -14.44 -25.05
N ILE A 267 -6.38 -13.86 -24.33
CA ILE A 267 -6.99 -14.47 -23.16
C ILE A 267 -8.12 -15.37 -23.67
N ASP A 268 -8.10 -16.62 -23.30
CA ASP A 268 -9.12 -17.61 -23.68
C ASP A 268 -10.12 -17.89 -22.54
N GLU A 269 -11.18 -18.66 -22.84
CA GLU A 269 -12.20 -19.04 -21.86
C GLU A 269 -11.61 -19.85 -20.70
N THR A 270 -10.58 -20.65 -20.92
CA THR A 270 -9.94 -21.46 -19.87
C THR A 270 -9.25 -20.57 -18.85
N MET A 271 -8.54 -19.54 -19.32
CA MET A 271 -7.91 -18.54 -18.45
C MET A 271 -8.95 -17.73 -17.68
N LEU A 272 -10.05 -17.35 -18.35
CA LEU A 272 -11.15 -16.61 -17.74
C LEU A 272 -11.79 -17.44 -16.62
N GLU A 273 -12.17 -18.68 -16.86
CA GLU A 273 -12.79 -19.55 -15.87
C GLU A 273 -11.85 -19.92 -14.71
N SER A 274 -10.55 -20.10 -15.00
CA SER A 274 -9.53 -20.28 -13.96
C SER A 274 -9.40 -19.05 -13.05
N ALA A 275 -9.45 -17.84 -13.63
CA ALA A 275 -9.41 -16.61 -12.84
C ALA A 275 -10.66 -16.43 -11.97
N LYS A 276 -11.86 -16.74 -12.51
CA LYS A 276 -13.10 -16.76 -11.73
C LYS A 276 -13.00 -17.74 -10.55
N SER A 277 -12.53 -18.96 -10.80
CA SER A 277 -12.32 -19.97 -9.75
C SER A 277 -11.34 -19.51 -8.68
N SER A 278 -10.22 -18.90 -9.09
CA SER A 278 -9.24 -18.33 -8.17
C SER A 278 -9.84 -17.20 -7.31
N LEU A 279 -10.69 -16.36 -7.90
CA LEU A 279 -11.39 -15.31 -7.17
C LEU A 279 -12.37 -15.88 -6.15
N HIS A 280 -13.10 -16.95 -6.48
CA HIS A 280 -13.96 -17.66 -5.55
C HIS A 280 -13.17 -18.18 -4.34
N PHE A 281 -12.02 -18.82 -4.60
CA PHE A 281 -11.15 -19.30 -3.53
C PHE A 281 -10.65 -18.14 -2.64
N ASN A 282 -10.16 -17.05 -3.22
CA ASN A 282 -9.65 -15.90 -2.48
C ASN A 282 -10.71 -15.25 -1.59
N VAL A 283 -11.95 -15.11 -2.08
CA VAL A 283 -13.05 -14.55 -1.29
C VAL A 283 -13.41 -15.50 -0.13
N ALA A 284 -13.49 -16.81 -0.38
CA ALA A 284 -13.77 -17.79 0.66
C ALA A 284 -12.65 -17.84 1.72
N ASP A 285 -11.38 -17.77 1.29
CA ASP A 285 -10.21 -17.78 2.17
C ASP A 285 -10.15 -16.52 3.05
N SER A 286 -10.50 -15.35 2.49
CA SER A 286 -10.56 -14.08 3.25
C SER A 286 -11.57 -14.10 4.40
N GLU A 287 -12.58 -14.95 4.31
CA GLU A 287 -13.61 -15.16 5.34
C GLU A 287 -13.47 -16.51 6.09
N GLY A 288 -12.30 -17.15 6.00
CA GLY A 288 -12.05 -18.51 6.51
C GLY A 288 -12.17 -18.67 8.03
N THR A 289 -12.18 -17.59 8.80
CA THR A 289 -12.43 -17.61 10.26
C THR A 289 -13.48 -16.57 10.65
N VAL A 290 -14.15 -16.78 11.79
CA VAL A 290 -15.15 -15.82 12.32
C VAL A 290 -14.53 -14.42 12.50
N GLY A 291 -13.28 -14.35 12.94
CA GLY A 291 -12.57 -13.09 13.12
C GLY A 291 -12.28 -12.38 11.79
N ALA A 292 -11.82 -13.12 10.78
CA ALA A 292 -11.58 -12.60 9.44
C ALA A 292 -12.88 -12.14 8.77
N ALA A 293 -13.93 -12.95 8.81
CA ALA A 293 -15.25 -12.60 8.27
C ALA A 293 -15.85 -11.36 8.96
N ALA A 294 -15.66 -11.23 10.29
CA ALA A 294 -16.10 -10.06 11.04
C ALA A 294 -15.36 -8.79 10.60
N LEU A 295 -14.03 -8.88 10.42
CA LEU A 295 -13.20 -7.77 9.97
C LEU A 295 -13.57 -7.36 8.54
N GLU A 296 -13.66 -8.30 7.60
CA GLU A 296 -14.10 -8.03 6.22
C GLU A 296 -15.48 -7.36 6.18
N SER A 297 -16.45 -7.89 6.96
CA SER A 297 -17.78 -7.30 7.04
C SER A 297 -17.77 -5.86 7.56
N PHE A 298 -16.89 -5.55 8.54
CA PHE A 298 -16.71 -4.18 9.04
C PHE A 298 -16.07 -3.28 7.99
N ILE A 299 -14.97 -3.72 7.36
CA ILE A 299 -14.27 -3.00 6.31
C ILE A 299 -15.23 -2.69 5.15
N ASP A 300 -15.96 -3.69 4.67
CA ASP A 300 -16.93 -3.53 3.58
C ASP A 300 -18.03 -2.52 3.91
N ALA A 301 -18.59 -2.61 5.12
CA ALA A 301 -19.71 -1.77 5.52
C ALA A 301 -19.30 -0.33 5.87
N ARG A 302 -18.11 -0.10 6.43
CA ARG A 302 -17.72 1.17 7.03
C ARG A 302 -16.61 1.90 6.32
N ILE A 303 -15.62 1.17 5.77
CA ILE A 303 -14.48 1.77 5.06
C ILE A 303 -14.78 1.83 3.57
N LYS A 304 -15.11 0.69 2.96
CA LYS A 304 -15.43 0.61 1.52
C LYS A 304 -16.84 1.13 1.18
N CYS A 305 -17.70 1.32 2.18
CA CYS A 305 -19.08 1.80 2.02
C CYS A 305 -19.93 0.96 1.05
N THR A 306 -19.65 -0.34 0.93
CA THR A 306 -20.32 -1.27 0.02
C THR A 306 -21.46 -2.05 0.68
N GLY A 307 -21.64 -1.89 1.98
CA GLY A 307 -22.55 -2.70 2.77
C GLY A 307 -22.05 -4.12 2.98
N ARG A 308 -22.81 -4.91 3.74
CA ARG A 308 -22.45 -6.31 4.03
C ARG A 308 -22.58 -7.20 2.79
N GLY A 309 -21.79 -8.27 2.73
CA GLY A 309 -21.85 -9.28 1.69
C GLY A 309 -21.28 -8.81 0.33
N ARG A 310 -20.31 -7.89 0.33
CA ARG A 310 -19.61 -7.47 -0.89
C ARG A 310 -18.95 -8.67 -1.59
N GLY A 311 -18.30 -9.57 -0.84
CA GLY A 311 -17.67 -10.77 -1.40
C GLY A 311 -18.66 -11.58 -2.24
N HIS A 312 -19.83 -11.88 -1.71
CA HIS A 312 -20.87 -12.61 -2.45
C HIS A 312 -21.34 -11.86 -3.71
N ARG A 313 -21.60 -10.53 -3.60
CA ARG A 313 -21.97 -9.73 -4.79
C ARG A 313 -20.87 -9.72 -5.84
N LEU A 314 -19.61 -9.58 -5.43
CA LEU A 314 -18.47 -9.65 -6.33
C LEU A 314 -18.42 -10.98 -7.09
N LEU A 315 -18.64 -12.11 -6.41
CA LEU A 315 -18.64 -13.42 -7.05
C LEU A 315 -19.79 -13.59 -8.06
N VAL A 316 -21.00 -13.10 -7.72
CA VAL A 316 -22.14 -13.12 -8.65
C VAL A 316 -21.82 -12.28 -9.91
N GLN A 317 -21.25 -11.09 -9.73
CA GLN A 317 -20.86 -10.23 -10.85
C GLN A 317 -19.69 -10.82 -11.65
N ALA A 318 -18.69 -11.40 -10.99
CA ALA A 318 -17.54 -12.02 -11.64
C ALA A 318 -17.92 -13.21 -12.51
N ASN A 319 -18.91 -14.02 -12.08
CA ASN A 319 -19.42 -15.13 -12.90
C ASN A 319 -20.06 -14.66 -14.20
N ALA A 320 -20.59 -13.44 -14.26
CA ALA A 320 -21.17 -12.86 -15.48
C ALA A 320 -20.14 -12.20 -16.40
N VAL A 321 -18.88 -12.05 -15.97
CA VAL A 321 -17.82 -11.43 -16.76
C VAL A 321 -17.50 -12.26 -18.00
N THR A 322 -17.43 -11.60 -19.14
CA THR A 322 -17.11 -12.18 -20.47
C THR A 322 -15.70 -11.80 -20.93
N LEU A 323 -15.19 -12.50 -21.96
CA LEU A 323 -13.92 -12.11 -22.61
C LEU A 323 -13.97 -10.68 -23.17
N ALA A 324 -15.14 -10.23 -23.65
CA ALA A 324 -15.32 -8.86 -24.12
C ALA A 324 -15.15 -7.83 -23.00
N ASP A 325 -15.62 -8.14 -21.80
CA ASP A 325 -15.42 -7.28 -20.61
C ASP A 325 -13.95 -7.23 -20.20
N VAL A 326 -13.26 -8.37 -20.22
CA VAL A 326 -11.81 -8.45 -19.96
C VAL A 326 -11.05 -7.60 -20.97
N GLN A 327 -11.38 -7.72 -22.26
CA GLN A 327 -10.74 -6.95 -23.33
C GLN A 327 -10.99 -5.44 -23.19
N ARG A 328 -12.19 -5.04 -22.76
CA ARG A 328 -12.53 -3.66 -22.45
C ARG A 328 -11.71 -3.14 -21.25
N CYS A 329 -11.62 -3.92 -20.17
CA CYS A 329 -10.81 -3.55 -19.00
C CYS A 329 -9.31 -3.45 -19.31
N LEU A 330 -8.78 -4.33 -20.16
CA LEU A 330 -7.39 -4.24 -20.65
C LEU A 330 -7.11 -2.88 -21.30
N ARG A 331 -8.00 -2.45 -22.21
CA ARG A 331 -7.83 -1.17 -22.94
C ARG A 331 -8.05 0.06 -22.05
N THR A 332 -9.06 -0.01 -21.19
CA THR A 332 -9.51 1.17 -20.41
C THR A 332 -8.64 1.44 -19.19
N TYR A 333 -8.21 0.38 -18.50
CA TYR A 333 -7.55 0.52 -17.20
C TYR A 333 -6.11 -0.01 -17.16
N ILE A 334 -5.82 -1.11 -17.88
CA ILE A 334 -4.50 -1.74 -17.78
C ILE A 334 -3.50 -1.08 -18.73
N LEU A 335 -3.86 -0.90 -19.99
CA LEU A 335 -2.98 -0.29 -21.00
C LEU A 335 -2.45 1.10 -20.57
N PRO A 336 -3.27 2.01 -19.98
CA PRO A 336 -2.80 3.32 -19.54
C PRO A 336 -1.66 3.30 -18.52
N ILE A 337 -1.44 2.19 -17.79
CA ILE A 337 -0.31 2.08 -16.85
C ILE A 337 1.02 2.08 -17.61
N PHE A 338 1.01 1.53 -18.81
CA PHE A 338 2.19 1.34 -19.67
C PHE A 338 2.39 2.49 -20.67
N GLU A 339 1.55 3.51 -20.58
CA GLU A 339 1.64 4.74 -21.37
C GLU A 339 2.14 5.89 -20.49
N PRO A 340 3.34 6.43 -20.67
CA PRO A 340 3.85 7.53 -19.86
C PRO A 340 2.93 8.76 -19.85
N ALA A 341 2.19 8.99 -20.93
CA ALA A 341 1.22 10.11 -21.01
C ALA A 341 0.11 10.04 -19.94
N THR A 342 -0.19 8.87 -19.41
CA THR A 342 -1.29 8.59 -18.46
C THR A 342 -0.81 7.93 -17.17
N SER A 343 0.49 7.80 -16.98
CA SER A 343 1.07 7.16 -15.81
C SER A 343 2.27 7.92 -15.21
N VAL A 344 2.59 7.59 -13.99
CA VAL A 344 3.80 8.03 -13.27
C VAL A 344 4.59 6.80 -12.84
N CYS A 345 5.89 6.95 -12.57
CA CYS A 345 6.70 5.86 -12.05
C CYS A 345 7.54 6.27 -10.83
N ALA A 346 7.72 5.33 -9.92
CA ALA A 346 8.57 5.44 -8.74
C ALA A 346 9.54 4.25 -8.72
N VAL A 347 10.82 4.51 -8.68
CA VAL A 347 11.86 3.48 -8.78
C VAL A 347 12.84 3.59 -7.62
N ALA A 348 13.12 2.47 -6.95
CA ALA A 348 14.27 2.30 -6.08
C ALA A 348 15.28 1.38 -6.77
N SER A 349 16.53 1.81 -6.89
CA SER A 349 17.55 1.07 -7.64
C SER A 349 18.92 1.13 -6.97
N SER A 350 19.78 0.16 -7.29
CA SER A 350 21.19 0.26 -6.90
C SER A 350 21.88 1.43 -7.62
N PRO A 351 22.93 2.04 -7.06
CA PRO A 351 23.68 3.09 -7.73
C PRO A 351 24.24 2.66 -9.09
N THR A 352 24.57 1.39 -9.26
CA THR A 352 25.18 0.84 -10.49
C THR A 352 24.23 0.83 -11.68
N THR A 353 22.91 0.70 -11.45
CA THR A 353 21.89 0.58 -12.51
C THR A 353 21.01 1.83 -12.63
N ALA A 354 21.06 2.74 -11.66
CA ALA A 354 20.17 3.91 -11.56
C ALA A 354 20.18 4.77 -12.85
N ASN A 355 21.35 5.19 -13.30
CA ASN A 355 21.48 6.03 -14.50
C ASN A 355 20.95 5.33 -15.76
N ALA A 356 21.24 4.02 -15.94
CA ALA A 356 20.75 3.27 -17.10
C ALA A 356 19.22 3.16 -17.08
N ILE A 357 18.61 2.97 -15.91
CA ILE A 357 17.17 2.93 -15.74
C ILE A 357 16.53 4.30 -16.02
N CYS A 358 17.11 5.40 -15.49
CA CYS A 358 16.64 6.75 -15.78
C CYS A 358 16.62 7.03 -17.29
N VAL A 359 17.75 6.86 -17.97
CA VAL A 359 17.85 7.07 -19.43
C VAL A 359 16.84 6.22 -20.21
N ALA A 360 16.64 4.97 -19.82
CA ALA A 360 15.70 4.08 -20.51
C ALA A 360 14.22 4.51 -20.27
N LEU A 361 13.87 4.95 -19.07
CA LEU A 361 12.52 5.45 -18.76
C LEU A 361 12.27 6.83 -19.40
N GLU A 362 13.27 7.69 -19.50
CA GLU A 362 13.18 8.94 -20.27
C GLU A 362 12.94 8.67 -21.76
N LYS A 363 13.67 7.71 -22.32
CA LYS A 363 13.43 7.26 -23.70
C LYS A 363 12.03 6.67 -23.89
N ALA A 364 11.47 6.04 -22.88
CA ALA A 364 10.09 5.56 -22.88
C ALA A 364 9.06 6.70 -22.81
N GLY A 365 9.45 7.93 -22.38
CA GLY A 365 8.60 9.11 -22.37
C GLY A 365 8.30 9.68 -20.97
N TYR A 366 8.90 9.15 -19.91
CA TYR A 366 8.85 9.74 -18.56
C TYR A 366 9.81 10.92 -18.46
N LYS A 367 9.50 11.84 -17.55
CA LYS A 367 10.40 12.90 -17.10
C LYS A 367 10.93 12.47 -15.72
N MET A 368 12.16 11.98 -15.70
CA MET A 368 12.77 11.42 -14.50
C MET A 368 13.39 12.50 -13.62
N GLU A 369 13.19 12.36 -12.30
CA GLU A 369 13.84 13.14 -11.25
C GLU A 369 14.57 12.17 -10.32
N GLU A 370 15.86 12.41 -10.09
CA GLU A 370 16.61 11.63 -9.11
C GLU A 370 16.48 12.29 -7.73
N THR A 371 16.32 11.45 -6.70
CA THR A 371 16.25 11.87 -5.31
C THR A 371 17.14 10.99 -4.45
N GLU A 372 17.61 11.53 -3.35
CA GLU A 372 18.41 10.80 -2.38
C GLU A 372 17.55 10.37 -1.19
N MET A 373 17.97 9.29 -0.53
CA MET A 373 17.37 8.89 0.74
C MET A 373 17.71 9.93 1.81
N PRO A 374 16.74 10.42 2.61
CA PRO A 374 17.04 11.33 3.71
C PRO A 374 18.08 10.72 4.65
N VAL A 375 19.19 11.46 4.85
CA VAL A 375 20.24 11.10 5.80
C VAL A 375 19.72 11.41 7.20
N GLY A 376 19.67 10.42 8.07
CA GLY A 376 19.35 10.62 9.49
C GLY A 376 20.63 10.89 10.27
N ALA A 377 20.54 11.59 11.39
CA ALA A 377 21.67 11.94 12.26
C ALA A 377 22.50 10.72 12.78
N SER A 378 22.03 9.50 12.56
CA SER A 378 22.73 8.25 12.90
C SER A 378 23.52 7.62 11.74
N ASP A 379 23.39 8.14 10.52
CA ASP A 379 24.03 7.54 9.33
C ASP A 379 25.50 8.03 9.17
N ASP A 380 25.92 9.07 9.93
CA ASP A 380 27.27 9.63 9.88
C ASP A 380 28.31 8.83 10.70
N GLU A 381 27.89 7.99 11.65
CA GLU A 381 28.82 7.24 12.50
C GLU A 381 29.38 5.98 11.84
N ASP A 382 28.72 5.40 10.83
CA ASP A 382 29.17 4.18 10.16
C ASP A 382 30.22 4.44 9.04
N ASN A 383 30.45 5.68 8.64
CA ASN A 383 31.32 6.02 7.52
C ASN A 383 32.78 6.34 7.93
N ASP A 384 33.05 6.47 9.25
CA ASP A 384 34.39 6.85 9.76
C ASP A 384 35.23 5.66 10.28
N SER A 385 34.76 4.40 10.17
CA SER A 385 35.49 3.22 10.67
C SER A 385 36.30 2.45 9.61
N GLY A 386 36.60 3.02 8.46
CA GLY A 386 37.19 2.36 7.29
C GLY A 386 38.60 2.83 6.85
N SER A 387 39.40 3.52 7.68
CA SER A 387 40.74 3.92 7.29
C SER A 387 41.77 3.72 8.40
N THR A 388 42.03 2.46 8.75
CA THR A 388 43.27 2.12 9.46
C THR A 388 44.28 1.64 8.45
N THR A 389 45.14 2.57 8.01
CA THR A 389 46.41 2.26 7.32
C THR A 389 47.30 1.43 8.24
N VAL A 390 47.49 0.18 7.90
CA VAL A 390 48.56 -0.63 8.50
C VAL A 390 49.87 -0.19 7.84
N GLU A 391 50.65 0.61 8.54
CA GLU A 391 52.05 0.78 8.23
C GLU A 391 52.80 -0.53 8.57
N SER A 392 53.36 -1.13 7.55
CA SER A 392 54.29 -2.24 7.70
C SER A 392 55.66 -1.67 8.01
N ASP A 393 56.08 -1.74 9.28
CA ASP A 393 57.47 -1.58 9.62
C ASP A 393 58.22 -2.86 9.26
N SER A 394 59.08 -2.73 8.27
CA SER A 394 60.15 -3.66 7.98
C SER A 394 61.42 -3.20 8.73
N ASP A 395 61.84 -3.95 9.73
CA ASP A 395 63.23 -3.88 10.17
C ASP A 395 63.74 -5.26 10.60
N SER A 396 64.87 -5.62 9.92
CA SER A 396 65.97 -6.54 10.25
C SER A 396 65.67 -8.05 10.29
#